data_dada48b000730b8e75bbebf2fc04e148
#
_entry.id   dada48b000730b8e75bbebf2fc04e148
#
_cell.length_a   1.000
_cell.length_b   1.000
_cell.length_c   1.000
_cell.angle_alpha   90.00
_cell.angle_beta   90.00
_cell.angle_gamma   90.00
#
_symmetry.space_group_name_H-M   'P 1'
#
loop_
_entity.id
_entity.type
_entity.pdbx_description
1 polymer ?
#
loop_
_entity_poly.entity_id
_entity_poly.type
_entity_poly.pdbx_seq_one_letter_code
_entity_poly.pdbx_strand_id
1 'polypeptide(L)'
;MHYITSPDEGLELFKVLGSDIRIQIINLLLKKKRMSMNEIASELKITNGALTSHIKKLEAVGVIRISSESEGHGNLKLCSLRMDKILIDFAPPEAVQNVYNTDIKVGHYSDYKVYPTCGIATSKSLIGEVDDTRYFAHPDRYNADILWFTKGYVEYDIPNFIPTGTKITQIMISAEISSEAPGINNVWPSDITFSLNGREVGMWTSPGDFGDVPGIFTPNWWFPNWNQYGLLKLLVINNNGTHIDGLKISDVTIDDLNLDSRSKLRFRMEVKKDANHVGGLTIFGSTFGNYAQDIKVSIHYARPEDEATA
;
A
#
# COMPACT_ATOMS: atom_id res chain seq x y z
N MET A 1 -2.19 -3.86 -4.53
CA MET A 1 -3.13 -3.19 -5.47
C MET A 1 -2.41 -2.84 -6.76
N HIS A 2 -3.07 -2.93 -7.90
CA HIS A 2 -2.56 -2.49 -9.20
C HIS A 2 -3.50 -1.40 -9.74
N TYR A 3 -2.95 -0.21 -10.03
CA TYR A 3 -3.71 0.92 -10.55
C TYR A 3 -3.40 1.06 -12.05
N ILE A 4 -4.44 1.06 -12.86
CA ILE A 4 -4.40 1.15 -14.32
C ILE A 4 -5.01 2.49 -14.69
N THR A 5 -4.21 3.38 -15.27
CA THR A 5 -4.61 4.75 -15.59
C THR A 5 -5.30 4.88 -16.95
N SER A 6 -5.24 3.83 -17.77
CA SER A 6 -5.96 3.75 -19.03
C SER A 6 -6.25 2.30 -19.42
N PRO A 7 -7.31 2.03 -20.21
CA PRO A 7 -7.61 0.68 -20.68
C PRO A 7 -6.47 0.02 -21.47
N ASP A 8 -5.68 0.81 -22.22
CA ASP A 8 -4.56 0.29 -23.02
C ASP A 8 -3.43 -0.25 -22.14
N GLU A 9 -3.14 0.41 -21.00
CA GLU A 9 -2.17 -0.05 -20.01
C GLU A 9 -2.56 -1.41 -19.43
N GLY A 10 -3.87 -1.63 -19.23
CA GLY A 10 -4.42 -2.86 -18.68
C GLY A 10 -4.58 -4.01 -19.66
N LEU A 11 -4.36 -3.81 -20.97
CA LEU A 11 -4.74 -4.75 -22.01
C LEU A 11 -4.20 -6.16 -21.80
N GLU A 12 -2.93 -6.32 -21.47
CA GLU A 12 -2.32 -7.64 -21.24
C GLU A 12 -2.90 -8.33 -19.98
N LEU A 13 -3.15 -7.58 -18.92
CA LEU A 13 -3.80 -8.09 -17.72
C LEU A 13 -5.23 -8.56 -18.03
N PHE A 14 -6.00 -7.79 -18.79
CA PHE A 14 -7.37 -8.16 -19.18
C PHE A 14 -7.39 -9.43 -20.02
N LYS A 15 -6.48 -9.57 -21.00
CA LYS A 15 -6.32 -10.81 -21.77
C LYS A 15 -5.98 -12.01 -20.88
N VAL A 16 -5.17 -11.82 -19.87
CA VAL A 16 -4.82 -12.89 -18.93
C VAL A 16 -6.00 -13.24 -18.03
N LEU A 17 -6.73 -12.27 -17.50
CA LEU A 17 -7.89 -12.53 -16.66
C LEU A 17 -9.10 -13.06 -17.43
N GLY A 18 -9.20 -12.84 -18.73
CA GLY A 18 -10.27 -13.37 -19.60
C GLY A 18 -10.18 -14.87 -19.87
N SER A 19 -9.94 -15.71 -18.83
CA SER A 19 -9.88 -17.18 -18.98
C SER A 19 -10.42 -17.87 -17.73
N ASP A 20 -11.41 -18.75 -17.93
CA ASP A 20 -12.08 -19.48 -16.84
C ASP A 20 -11.08 -20.26 -15.96
N ILE A 21 -10.14 -20.96 -16.57
CA ILE A 21 -9.12 -21.73 -15.82
C ILE A 21 -8.27 -20.82 -14.95
N ARG A 22 -7.86 -19.64 -15.44
CA ARG A 22 -7.04 -18.71 -14.66
C ARG A 22 -7.83 -18.07 -13.53
N ILE A 23 -9.12 -17.78 -13.74
CA ILE A 23 -10.02 -17.34 -12.66
C ILE A 23 -10.21 -18.45 -11.61
N GLN A 24 -10.34 -19.71 -12.03
CA GLN A 24 -10.41 -20.83 -11.08
C GLN A 24 -9.12 -20.97 -10.25
N ILE A 25 -7.94 -20.80 -10.86
CA ILE A 25 -6.65 -20.77 -10.12
C ILE A 25 -6.66 -19.66 -9.07
N ILE A 26 -7.05 -18.45 -9.46
CA ILE A 26 -7.15 -17.30 -8.52
C ILE A 26 -8.09 -17.64 -7.37
N ASN A 27 -9.27 -18.19 -7.65
CA ASN A 27 -10.25 -18.56 -6.64
C ASN A 27 -9.74 -19.64 -5.66
N LEU A 28 -8.94 -20.60 -6.13
CA LEU A 28 -8.28 -21.58 -5.28
C LEU A 28 -7.27 -20.90 -4.34
N LEU A 29 -6.44 -20.00 -4.87
CA LEU A 29 -5.44 -19.28 -4.10
C LEU A 29 -6.05 -18.26 -3.13
N LEU A 30 -7.21 -17.68 -3.43
CA LEU A 30 -7.98 -16.86 -2.49
C LEU A 30 -8.42 -17.67 -1.25
N LYS A 31 -8.83 -18.94 -1.48
CA LYS A 31 -9.31 -19.82 -0.40
C LYS A 31 -8.18 -20.42 0.43
N LYS A 32 -7.14 -20.93 -0.24
CA LYS A 32 -6.06 -21.73 0.39
C LYS A 32 -4.77 -20.94 0.60
N LYS A 33 -4.72 -19.66 0.23
CA LYS A 33 -3.58 -18.72 0.34
C LYS A 33 -2.34 -19.15 -0.43
N ARG A 34 -1.85 -20.39 -0.23
CA ARG A 34 -0.69 -21.00 -0.91
C ARG A 34 -1.00 -22.42 -1.34
N MET A 35 -0.60 -22.79 -2.54
CA MET A 35 -0.77 -24.14 -3.09
C MET A 35 0.41 -24.51 -3.98
N SER A 36 0.80 -25.78 -3.95
CA SER A 36 1.76 -26.33 -4.91
C SER A 36 1.15 -26.49 -6.31
N MET A 37 2.01 -26.55 -7.32
CA MET A 37 1.58 -26.81 -8.70
C MET A 37 0.77 -28.10 -8.81
N ASN A 38 1.17 -29.15 -8.09
CA ASN A 38 0.48 -30.44 -8.11
C ASN A 38 -0.91 -30.40 -7.49
N GLU A 39 -1.07 -29.67 -6.36
CA GLU A 39 -2.39 -29.49 -5.72
C GLU A 39 -3.34 -28.73 -6.62
N ILE A 40 -2.89 -27.63 -7.27
CA ILE A 40 -3.72 -26.86 -8.19
C ILE A 40 -4.13 -27.71 -9.39
N ALA A 41 -3.19 -28.47 -9.98
CA ALA A 41 -3.48 -29.35 -11.11
C ALA A 41 -4.51 -30.42 -10.77
N SER A 42 -4.38 -31.02 -9.58
CA SER A 42 -5.31 -32.03 -9.05
C SER A 42 -6.71 -31.47 -8.83
N GLU A 43 -6.83 -30.31 -8.17
CA GLU A 43 -8.12 -29.66 -7.91
C GLU A 43 -8.85 -29.25 -9.21
N LEU A 44 -8.11 -28.78 -10.21
CA LEU A 44 -8.68 -28.35 -11.50
C LEU A 44 -8.79 -29.50 -12.51
N LYS A 45 -8.31 -30.70 -12.17
CA LYS A 45 -8.29 -31.89 -13.04
C LYS A 45 -7.64 -31.63 -14.42
N ILE A 46 -6.52 -30.89 -14.41
CA ILE A 46 -5.71 -30.59 -15.60
C ILE A 46 -4.30 -31.16 -15.45
N THR A 47 -3.58 -31.28 -16.57
CA THR A 47 -2.19 -31.74 -16.53
C THR A 47 -1.25 -30.65 -16.03
N ASN A 48 -0.14 -31.03 -15.41
CA ASN A 48 0.89 -30.07 -14.98
C ASN A 48 1.45 -29.22 -16.14
N GLY A 49 1.53 -29.76 -17.35
CA GLY A 49 1.96 -29.02 -18.53
C GLY A 49 0.99 -27.89 -18.90
N ALA A 50 -0.34 -28.21 -18.91
CA ALA A 50 -1.38 -27.20 -19.14
C ALA A 50 -1.37 -26.14 -18.04
N LEU A 51 -1.31 -26.57 -16.75
CA LEU A 51 -1.24 -25.65 -15.62
C LEU A 51 -0.04 -24.70 -15.71
N THR A 52 1.14 -25.20 -16.06
CA THR A 52 2.36 -24.39 -16.18
C THR A 52 2.17 -23.21 -17.13
N SER A 53 1.46 -23.41 -18.25
CA SER A 53 1.17 -22.31 -19.18
C SER A 53 0.27 -21.22 -18.57
N HIS A 54 -0.75 -21.63 -17.80
CA HIS A 54 -1.64 -20.68 -17.13
C HIS A 54 -0.93 -19.91 -16.01
N ILE A 55 -0.13 -20.62 -15.20
CA ILE A 55 0.65 -20.03 -14.10
C ILE A 55 1.65 -19.00 -14.62
N LYS A 56 2.42 -19.33 -15.69
CA LYS A 56 3.37 -18.38 -16.29
C LYS A 56 2.70 -17.09 -16.78
N LYS A 57 1.48 -17.18 -17.35
CA LYS A 57 0.74 -16.00 -17.79
C LYS A 57 0.28 -15.14 -16.63
N LEU A 58 -0.23 -15.75 -15.54
CA LEU A 58 -0.62 -15.04 -14.33
C LEU A 58 0.57 -14.39 -13.62
N GLU A 59 1.72 -15.07 -13.61
CA GLU A 59 2.96 -14.55 -13.04
C GLU A 59 3.51 -13.37 -13.85
N ALA A 60 3.49 -13.47 -15.19
CA ALA A 60 3.99 -12.42 -16.08
C ALA A 60 3.27 -11.08 -15.91
N VAL A 61 1.96 -11.10 -15.58
CA VAL A 61 1.18 -9.88 -15.30
C VAL A 61 1.11 -9.56 -13.79
N GLY A 62 1.88 -10.25 -12.96
CA GLY A 62 2.00 -9.96 -11.54
C GLY A 62 0.80 -10.33 -10.68
N VAL A 63 -0.15 -11.16 -11.17
CA VAL A 63 -1.32 -11.61 -10.38
C VAL A 63 -0.92 -12.62 -9.32
N ILE A 64 0.02 -13.52 -9.65
CA ILE A 64 0.54 -14.53 -8.74
C ILE A 64 2.05 -14.42 -8.63
N ARG A 65 2.61 -15.04 -7.61
CA ARG A 65 4.05 -15.34 -7.48
C ARG A 65 4.28 -16.82 -7.28
N ILE A 66 5.47 -17.28 -7.67
CA ILE A 66 5.99 -18.62 -7.39
C ILE A 66 7.15 -18.47 -6.42
N SER A 67 7.08 -19.17 -5.28
CA SER A 67 8.18 -19.34 -4.33
C SER A 67 8.67 -20.78 -4.34
N SER A 68 9.96 -21.00 -4.06
CA SER A 68 10.53 -22.34 -3.91
C SER A 68 10.85 -22.58 -2.45
N GLU A 69 10.33 -23.65 -1.87
CA GLU A 69 10.69 -24.11 -0.53
C GLU A 69 11.49 -25.41 -0.63
N SER A 70 12.59 -25.49 0.12
CA SER A 70 13.41 -26.70 0.21
C SER A 70 12.81 -27.62 1.26
N GLU A 71 12.09 -28.65 0.88
CA GLU A 71 11.70 -29.75 1.78
C GLU A 71 12.55 -30.97 1.43
N GLY A 72 13.56 -31.28 2.27
CA GLY A 72 14.34 -32.52 2.26
C GLY A 72 14.99 -32.87 0.92
N HIS A 73 14.29 -33.50 0.02
CA HIS A 73 14.80 -34.02 -1.27
C HIS A 73 14.23 -33.35 -2.54
N GLY A 74 13.67 -32.14 -2.48
CA GLY A 74 13.13 -31.45 -3.66
C GLY A 74 12.76 -29.99 -3.42
N ASN A 75 12.79 -29.19 -4.50
CA ASN A 75 12.26 -27.83 -4.50
C ASN A 75 10.77 -27.85 -4.80
N LEU A 76 9.95 -27.65 -3.78
CA LEU A 76 8.51 -27.50 -3.93
C LEU A 76 8.20 -26.08 -4.42
N LYS A 77 7.56 -25.97 -5.59
CA LYS A 77 7.09 -24.68 -6.12
C LYS A 77 5.69 -24.38 -5.57
N LEU A 78 5.58 -23.32 -4.81
CA LEU A 78 4.34 -22.84 -4.22
C LEU A 78 3.86 -21.58 -4.93
N CYS A 79 2.59 -21.58 -5.32
CA CYS A 79 1.90 -20.43 -5.91
C CYS A 79 1.10 -19.70 -4.84
N SER A 80 1.14 -18.36 -4.84
CA SER A 80 0.32 -17.50 -4.01
C SER A 80 -0.11 -16.26 -4.78
N LEU A 81 -1.18 -15.61 -4.35
CA LEU A 81 -1.58 -14.33 -4.91
C LEU A 81 -0.57 -13.24 -4.53
N ARG A 82 -0.23 -12.40 -5.48
CA ARG A 82 0.57 -11.18 -5.29
C ARG A 82 -0.29 -9.94 -5.33
N MET A 83 -1.42 -10.01 -6.05
CA MET A 83 -2.32 -8.89 -6.30
C MET A 83 -3.63 -9.12 -5.55
N ASP A 84 -4.02 -8.16 -4.74
CA ASP A 84 -5.27 -8.18 -3.94
C ASP A 84 -6.40 -7.38 -4.60
N LYS A 85 -6.04 -6.30 -5.31
CA LYS A 85 -6.99 -5.40 -5.97
C LYS A 85 -6.45 -4.86 -7.28
N ILE A 86 -7.36 -4.59 -8.22
CA ILE A 86 -7.10 -3.83 -9.43
C ILE A 86 -8.05 -2.65 -9.43
N LEU A 87 -7.52 -1.44 -9.57
CA LEU A 87 -8.28 -0.23 -9.79
C LEU A 87 -8.04 0.23 -11.23
N ILE A 88 -9.11 0.38 -12.00
CA ILE A 88 -9.06 0.79 -13.39
C ILE A 88 -9.76 2.13 -13.51
N ASP A 89 -9.07 3.12 -14.03
CA ASP A 89 -9.64 4.42 -14.34
C ASP A 89 -10.05 4.43 -15.83
N PHE A 90 -11.33 4.71 -16.08
CA PHE A 90 -11.89 4.89 -17.42
C PHE A 90 -12.13 6.36 -17.74
N ALA A 91 -11.79 7.28 -16.82
CA ALA A 91 -11.87 8.68 -17.13
C ALA A 91 -10.95 8.98 -18.32
N PRO A 92 -11.40 9.77 -19.32
CA PRO A 92 -10.50 10.22 -20.39
C PRO A 92 -9.33 10.95 -19.71
N PRO A 93 -8.10 10.73 -20.17
CA PRO A 93 -7.00 11.56 -19.71
C PRO A 93 -7.39 13.01 -20.01
N GLU A 94 -7.67 13.79 -18.97
CA GLU A 94 -7.79 15.23 -19.10
C GLU A 94 -6.52 15.72 -19.80
N ALA A 95 -6.66 16.66 -20.73
CA ALA A 95 -5.59 17.13 -21.58
C ALA A 95 -4.29 17.33 -20.77
N VAL A 96 -3.24 16.63 -21.19
CA VAL A 96 -1.88 16.67 -20.62
C VAL A 96 -1.87 16.83 -19.10
N GLN A 97 -2.04 15.72 -18.38
CA GLN A 97 -1.93 15.75 -16.91
C GLN A 97 -0.49 16.10 -16.53
N ASN A 98 -0.30 17.32 -16.04
CA ASN A 98 0.94 17.71 -15.39
C ASN A 98 0.99 17.01 -14.04
N VAL A 99 1.96 16.13 -13.82
CA VAL A 99 2.10 15.34 -12.61
C VAL A 99 3.52 15.49 -12.05
N TYR A 100 3.61 15.78 -10.77
CA TYR A 100 4.85 15.70 -10.01
C TYR A 100 4.80 14.46 -9.09
N ASN A 101 5.77 13.56 -9.24
CA ASN A 101 5.86 12.34 -8.45
C ASN A 101 7.03 12.43 -7.46
N THR A 102 6.82 11.91 -6.25
CA THR A 102 7.86 11.78 -5.23
C THR A 102 7.60 10.54 -4.37
N ASP A 103 8.70 9.95 -3.89
CA ASP A 103 8.67 8.84 -2.93
C ASP A 103 9.22 9.34 -1.58
N ILE A 104 8.53 9.04 -0.49
CA ILE A 104 8.90 9.44 0.87
C ILE A 104 9.17 8.18 1.68
N LYS A 105 10.38 8.01 2.17
CA LYS A 105 10.72 6.88 3.04
C LYS A 105 9.93 6.90 4.34
N VAL A 106 9.60 5.72 4.82
CA VAL A 106 8.81 5.53 6.06
C VAL A 106 9.42 6.27 7.25
N GLY A 107 10.74 6.31 7.36
CA GLY A 107 11.45 7.01 8.44
C GLY A 107 11.61 8.51 8.27
N HIS A 108 11.14 9.11 7.15
CA HIS A 108 11.30 10.54 6.85
C HIS A 108 10.18 11.42 7.40
N TYR A 109 9.46 10.97 8.44
CA TYR A 109 8.46 11.82 9.09
C TYR A 109 9.09 13.07 9.69
N SER A 110 8.38 14.20 9.62
CA SER A 110 8.80 15.50 10.13
C SER A 110 8.31 15.75 11.57
N ASP A 111 7.19 15.11 11.95
CA ASP A 111 6.64 15.17 13.30
C ASP A 111 6.00 13.82 13.68
N TYR A 112 5.95 13.54 14.99
CA TYR A 112 5.35 12.32 15.51
C TYR A 112 4.92 12.47 16.95
N LYS A 113 3.93 11.68 17.34
CA LYS A 113 3.54 11.42 18.72
C LYS A 113 2.97 10.02 18.79
N VAL A 114 3.77 9.08 19.23
CA VAL A 114 3.43 7.66 19.22
C VAL A 114 3.40 7.07 20.62
N TYR A 115 2.66 6.01 20.79
CA TYR A 115 2.54 5.29 22.06
C TYR A 115 2.79 3.79 21.85
N PRO A 116 3.35 3.09 22.83
CA PRO A 116 3.57 1.66 22.81
C PRO A 116 2.23 0.87 22.64
N THR A 117 2.29 -0.31 22.00
CA THR A 117 3.47 -0.95 21.41
C THR A 117 3.98 -0.13 20.24
N CYS A 118 5.26 0.06 20.11
CA CYS A 118 5.81 0.87 19.01
C CYS A 118 7.27 0.50 18.72
N GLY A 119 7.71 0.80 17.51
CA GLY A 119 9.10 0.63 17.11
C GLY A 119 9.35 1.03 15.67
N ILE A 120 10.61 1.00 15.29
CA ILE A 120 11.10 1.25 13.94
C ILE A 120 12.23 0.27 13.62
N ALA A 121 12.34 -0.13 12.36
CA ALA A 121 13.39 -1.02 11.91
C ALA A 121 13.85 -0.70 10.49
N THR A 122 15.10 -1.07 10.19
CA THR A 122 15.65 -1.13 8.85
C THR A 122 15.47 -2.53 8.28
N SER A 123 15.81 -2.74 7.02
CA SER A 123 15.91 -4.09 6.42
C SER A 123 16.93 -5.03 7.12
N LYS A 124 17.77 -4.50 8.02
CA LYS A 124 18.88 -5.24 8.64
C LYS A 124 18.72 -5.45 10.15
N SER A 125 18.07 -4.54 10.85
CA SER A 125 17.97 -4.56 12.32
C SER A 125 16.89 -3.63 12.84
N LEU A 126 16.48 -3.85 14.09
CA LEU A 126 15.72 -2.88 14.85
C LEU A 126 16.57 -1.60 15.04
N ILE A 127 15.91 -0.45 15.11
CA ILE A 127 16.51 0.82 15.51
C ILE A 127 16.17 1.05 16.98
N GLY A 128 17.14 0.77 17.85
CA GLY A 128 16.98 0.87 19.30
C GLY A 128 16.14 -0.25 19.89
N GLU A 129 15.35 0.08 20.91
CA GLU A 129 14.51 -0.87 21.64
C GLU A 129 13.03 -0.69 21.26
N VAL A 130 12.28 -1.77 21.22
CA VAL A 130 10.83 -1.74 21.04
C VAL A 130 10.16 -1.09 22.26
N ASP A 131 9.00 -0.50 22.05
CA ASP A 131 8.18 0.17 23.08
C ASP A 131 8.80 1.40 23.73
N ASP A 132 9.93 1.87 23.20
CA ASP A 132 10.55 3.11 23.60
C ASP A 132 10.41 4.19 22.52
N THR A 133 9.47 5.11 22.75
CA THR A 133 9.12 6.18 21.81
C THR A 133 10.28 7.16 21.51
N ARG A 134 11.33 7.18 22.34
CA ARG A 134 12.51 8.05 22.15
C ARG A 134 13.27 7.70 20.88
N TYR A 135 13.25 6.43 20.46
CA TYR A 135 13.94 5.99 19.25
C TYR A 135 13.31 6.51 17.96
N PHE A 136 12.10 7.02 18.00
CA PHE A 136 11.53 7.74 16.86
C PHE A 136 12.27 9.06 16.56
N ALA A 137 13.10 9.58 17.47
CA ALA A 137 14.03 10.69 17.25
C ALA A 137 15.44 10.22 16.86
N HIS A 138 15.71 8.90 16.81
CA HIS A 138 17.05 8.40 16.52
C HIS A 138 17.52 8.84 15.11
N PRO A 139 18.77 9.22 14.89
CA PRO A 139 19.28 9.63 13.58
C PRO A 139 19.08 8.55 12.49
N ASP A 140 19.25 7.27 12.84
CA ASP A 140 19.07 6.17 11.89
C ASP A 140 17.61 5.97 11.45
N ARG A 141 16.63 6.66 12.05
CA ARG A 141 15.23 6.62 11.61
C ARG A 141 15.06 6.92 10.12
N TYR A 142 15.95 7.74 9.55
CA TYR A 142 15.93 8.04 8.11
C TYR A 142 16.18 6.81 7.22
N ASN A 143 16.72 5.73 7.82
CA ASN A 143 16.91 4.43 7.16
C ASN A 143 15.80 3.43 7.50
N ALA A 144 14.77 3.82 8.26
CA ALA A 144 13.68 2.92 8.62
C ALA A 144 12.85 2.56 7.38
N ASP A 145 12.59 1.27 7.27
CA ASP A 145 11.79 0.66 6.21
C ASP A 145 10.46 0.10 6.77
N ILE A 146 10.26 0.13 8.08
CA ILE A 146 9.01 -0.18 8.76
C ILE A 146 8.92 0.64 10.05
N LEU A 147 7.73 1.09 10.38
CA LEU A 147 7.40 1.66 11.70
C LEU A 147 6.01 1.19 12.14
N TRP A 148 5.83 1.10 13.46
CA TRP A 148 4.54 0.74 14.05
C TRP A 148 4.30 1.44 15.38
N PHE A 149 3.03 1.62 15.74
CA PHE A 149 2.61 2.15 17.04
C PHE A 149 1.13 1.83 17.32
N THR A 150 0.76 1.74 18.60
CA THR A 150 -0.64 1.43 18.98
C THR A 150 -1.58 2.61 18.77
N LYS A 151 -1.17 3.83 19.07
CA LYS A 151 -1.96 5.07 18.87
C LYS A 151 -1.05 6.28 18.74
N GLY A 152 -1.62 7.37 18.24
CA GLY A 152 -0.89 8.60 17.94
C GLY A 152 -0.73 8.80 16.44
N TYR A 153 0.31 9.53 16.03
CA TYR A 153 0.49 9.90 14.62
C TYR A 153 1.95 9.97 14.20
N VAL A 154 2.14 9.88 12.90
CA VAL A 154 3.32 10.34 12.18
C VAL A 154 2.90 11.31 11.09
N GLU A 155 3.68 12.38 10.86
CA GLU A 155 3.42 13.41 9.87
C GLU A 155 4.61 13.56 8.94
N TYR A 156 4.34 13.66 7.63
CA TYR A 156 5.35 13.74 6.58
C TYR A 156 5.23 15.07 5.84
N ASP A 157 6.37 15.76 5.64
CA ASP A 157 6.43 16.87 4.69
C ASP A 157 6.55 16.33 3.27
N ILE A 158 5.56 16.61 2.43
CA ILE A 158 5.56 16.22 1.02
C ILE A 158 6.26 17.32 0.22
N PRO A 159 7.34 17.03 -0.52
CA PRO A 159 7.94 17.99 -1.44
C PRO A 159 6.94 18.48 -2.47
N ASN A 160 6.79 19.79 -2.61
CA ASN A 160 5.92 20.42 -3.59
C ASN A 160 6.76 21.24 -4.57
N PHE A 161 7.20 20.59 -5.65
CA PHE A 161 8.03 21.22 -6.68
C PHE A 161 7.29 21.40 -8.01
N ILE A 162 5.96 21.56 -7.93
CA ILE A 162 5.16 21.91 -9.11
C ILE A 162 5.53 23.35 -9.58
N PRO A 163 5.38 23.69 -10.88
CA PRO A 163 5.72 25.00 -11.38
C PRO A 163 4.95 26.13 -10.69
N THR A 164 5.62 27.26 -10.48
CA THR A 164 5.01 28.44 -9.87
C THR A 164 3.81 28.94 -10.69
N GLY A 165 2.73 29.28 -9.99
CA GLY A 165 1.49 29.77 -10.62
C GLY A 165 0.53 28.70 -11.06
N THR A 166 0.84 27.41 -10.80
CA THR A 166 -0.07 26.29 -11.06
C THR A 166 -0.98 26.03 -9.86
N LYS A 167 -2.15 25.45 -10.10
CA LYS A 167 -3.12 25.00 -9.10
C LYS A 167 -3.05 23.48 -8.97
N ILE A 168 -3.06 22.98 -7.74
CA ILE A 168 -3.18 21.53 -7.49
C ILE A 168 -4.61 21.10 -7.76
N THR A 169 -4.80 20.09 -8.60
CA THR A 169 -6.11 19.54 -8.99
C THR A 169 -6.40 18.20 -8.32
N GLN A 170 -5.35 17.43 -8.01
CA GLN A 170 -5.49 16.14 -7.33
C GLN A 170 -4.20 15.78 -6.59
N ILE A 171 -4.33 15.16 -5.46
CA ILE A 171 -3.24 14.51 -4.73
C ILE A 171 -3.56 13.02 -4.57
N MET A 172 -2.61 12.17 -4.93
CA MET A 172 -2.68 10.73 -4.75
C MET A 172 -1.56 10.28 -3.81
N ILE A 173 -1.90 9.51 -2.79
CA ILE A 173 -0.92 8.99 -1.82
C ILE A 173 -1.13 7.48 -1.70
N SER A 174 -0.07 6.71 -1.96
CA SER A 174 -0.10 5.26 -1.86
C SER A 174 0.91 4.78 -0.82
N ALA A 175 0.45 3.94 0.12
CA ALA A 175 1.26 3.33 1.16
C ALA A 175 0.75 1.93 1.51
N GLU A 176 1.66 1.02 1.86
CA GLU A 176 1.31 -0.27 2.44
C GLU A 176 1.16 -0.10 3.95
N ILE A 177 -0.05 -0.34 4.48
CA ILE A 177 -0.38 -0.13 5.89
C ILE A 177 -1.25 -1.26 6.46
N SER A 178 -1.12 -1.50 7.76
CA SER A 178 -1.98 -2.43 8.52
C SER A 178 -2.30 -1.87 9.91
N SER A 179 -3.13 -2.59 10.66
CA SER A 179 -3.21 -2.43 12.10
C SER A 179 -1.90 -2.88 12.77
N GLU A 180 -1.80 -2.68 14.07
CA GLU A 180 -0.73 -3.13 14.94
C GLU A 180 -1.33 -3.84 16.15
N ALA A 181 -1.21 -5.17 16.20
CA ALA A 181 -1.68 -5.99 17.30
C ALA A 181 -0.52 -6.47 18.18
N PRO A 182 -0.75 -6.80 19.45
CA PRO A 182 0.23 -7.54 20.25
C PRO A 182 0.45 -8.97 19.68
N GLY A 183 1.35 -9.12 18.72
CA GLY A 183 1.52 -10.29 17.88
C GLY A 183 0.70 -10.20 16.60
N ILE A 184 0.35 -11.34 15.96
CA ILE A 184 -0.41 -11.37 14.71
C ILE A 184 -1.90 -11.54 15.02
N ASN A 185 -2.77 -10.72 14.40
CA ASN A 185 -4.20 -10.89 14.47
C ASN A 185 -4.89 -10.35 13.21
N ASN A 186 -5.35 -11.27 12.35
CA ASN A 186 -6.05 -10.92 11.11
C ASN A 186 -7.40 -10.21 11.33
N VAL A 187 -7.93 -10.21 12.56
CA VAL A 187 -9.16 -9.54 12.95
C VAL A 187 -8.84 -8.57 14.10
N TRP A 188 -8.20 -7.46 13.77
CA TRP A 188 -7.77 -6.42 14.72
C TRP A 188 -8.02 -5.05 14.10
N PRO A 189 -9.28 -4.57 14.11
CA PRO A 189 -9.64 -3.36 13.41
C PRO A 189 -8.94 -2.13 14.01
N SER A 190 -8.54 -1.20 13.13
CA SER A 190 -7.95 0.08 13.51
C SER A 190 -8.45 1.19 12.62
N ASP A 191 -8.98 2.26 13.21
CA ASP A 191 -9.46 3.45 12.50
C ASP A 191 -8.27 4.39 12.24
N ILE A 192 -7.74 4.35 11.03
CA ILE A 192 -6.62 5.17 10.58
C ILE A 192 -7.16 6.44 9.92
N THR A 193 -6.93 7.57 10.55
CA THR A 193 -7.33 8.90 10.07
C THR A 193 -6.23 9.51 9.23
N PHE A 194 -6.59 10.08 8.07
CA PHE A 194 -5.71 10.83 7.19
C PHE A 194 -5.99 12.32 7.28
N SER A 195 -4.94 13.13 7.38
CA SER A 195 -5.07 14.59 7.38
C SER A 195 -4.05 15.22 6.44
N LEU A 196 -4.42 16.31 5.79
CA LEU A 196 -3.52 17.13 4.99
C LEU A 196 -3.55 18.57 5.52
N ASN A 197 -2.38 19.12 5.85
CA ASN A 197 -2.22 20.44 6.48
C ASN A 197 -3.09 20.64 7.74
N GLY A 198 -3.25 19.58 8.54
CA GLY A 198 -4.05 19.59 9.76
C GLY A 198 -5.57 19.47 9.55
N ARG A 199 -6.05 19.46 8.29
CA ARG A 199 -7.45 19.16 7.97
C ARG A 199 -7.62 17.67 7.75
N GLU A 200 -8.53 17.05 8.48
CA GLU A 200 -8.90 15.66 8.25
C GLU A 200 -9.54 15.51 6.87
N VAL A 201 -9.01 14.60 6.07
CA VAL A 201 -9.50 14.32 4.71
C VAL A 201 -10.25 13.00 4.63
N GLY A 202 -10.14 12.14 5.63
CA GLY A 202 -10.92 10.91 5.72
C GLY A 202 -10.32 9.89 6.68
N MET A 203 -11.01 8.78 6.84
CA MET A 203 -10.63 7.67 7.72
C MET A 203 -10.86 6.34 6.99
N TRP A 204 -9.98 5.39 7.25
CA TRP A 204 -10.14 4.01 6.80
C TRP A 204 -9.93 3.05 7.98
N THR A 205 -10.83 2.08 8.11
CA THR A 205 -10.68 1.04 9.13
C THR A 205 -9.86 -0.12 8.56
N SER A 206 -8.63 -0.29 9.04
CA SER A 206 -7.82 -1.46 8.78
C SER A 206 -8.46 -2.70 9.42
N PRO A 207 -8.56 -3.84 8.71
CA PRO A 207 -9.21 -5.02 9.27
C PRO A 207 -8.33 -5.81 10.24
N GLY A 208 -7.01 -5.68 10.17
CA GLY A 208 -6.12 -6.50 10.99
C GLY A 208 -4.64 -6.23 10.83
N ASP A 209 -3.87 -6.98 11.59
CA ASP A 209 -2.42 -7.11 11.54
C ASP A 209 -2.08 -8.49 10.95
N PHE A 210 -1.38 -8.49 9.82
CA PHE A 210 -1.23 -9.69 8.99
C PHE A 210 0.14 -10.35 9.14
N GLY A 211 0.13 -11.67 9.37
CA GLY A 211 1.35 -12.45 9.52
C GLY A 211 1.13 -13.94 9.35
N ASP A 212 0.02 -14.34 8.73
CA ASP A 212 -0.30 -15.73 8.39
C ASP A 212 0.73 -16.35 7.42
N VAL A 213 1.41 -15.51 6.64
CA VAL A 213 2.53 -15.86 5.77
C VAL A 213 3.59 -14.74 5.82
N PRO A 214 4.88 -15.04 5.58
CA PRO A 214 5.91 -14.02 5.47
C PRO A 214 5.59 -13.01 4.36
N GLY A 215 5.84 -11.73 4.59
CA GLY A 215 5.78 -10.70 3.57
C GLY A 215 6.80 -10.96 2.45
N ILE A 216 6.49 -10.53 1.23
CA ILE A 216 7.35 -10.76 0.04
C ILE A 216 8.74 -10.16 0.23
N PHE A 217 8.78 -8.95 0.80
CA PHE A 217 10.00 -8.18 1.01
C PHE A 217 10.46 -8.16 2.46
N THR A 218 9.65 -8.73 3.38
CA THR A 218 9.98 -8.80 4.80
C THR A 218 11.24 -9.63 4.99
N PRO A 219 12.29 -9.10 5.66
CA PRO A 219 13.56 -9.77 5.81
C PRO A 219 13.48 -11.06 6.63
N ASN A 220 14.34 -12.03 6.34
CA ASN A 220 14.36 -13.34 7.04
C ASN A 220 14.69 -13.26 8.53
N TRP A 221 15.30 -12.16 9.00
CA TRP A 221 15.61 -11.95 10.41
C TRP A 221 14.41 -11.43 11.22
N TRP A 222 13.34 -10.94 10.53
CA TRP A 222 12.12 -10.45 11.17
C TRP A 222 11.38 -11.58 11.86
N PHE A 223 10.83 -11.31 13.04
CA PHE A 223 10.17 -12.34 13.83
C PHE A 223 8.89 -12.85 13.16
N PRO A 224 8.71 -14.20 13.06
CA PRO A 224 7.55 -14.76 12.35
C PRO A 224 6.19 -14.43 12.98
N ASN A 225 6.17 -14.10 14.28
CA ASN A 225 4.97 -13.71 15.03
C ASN A 225 4.74 -12.20 15.10
N TRP A 226 5.49 -11.43 14.32
CA TRP A 226 5.28 -10.00 14.15
C TRP A 226 4.61 -9.73 12.79
N ASN A 227 4.08 -8.51 12.63
CA ASN A 227 3.48 -8.05 11.39
C ASN A 227 4.37 -8.33 10.16
N GLN A 228 3.84 -9.02 9.19
CA GLN A 228 4.59 -9.46 8.02
C GLN A 228 4.30 -8.63 6.78
N TYR A 229 3.07 -8.13 6.64
CA TYR A 229 2.64 -7.34 5.50
C TYR A 229 1.38 -6.53 5.82
N GLY A 230 1.12 -5.56 4.99
CA GLY A 230 -0.07 -4.72 5.03
C GLY A 230 -0.93 -4.84 3.79
N LEU A 231 -1.86 -3.92 3.67
CA LEU A 231 -2.66 -3.70 2.48
C LEU A 231 -2.18 -2.41 1.80
N LEU A 232 -1.90 -2.48 0.51
CA LEU A 232 -1.60 -1.28 -0.25
C LEU A 232 -2.88 -0.45 -0.39
N LYS A 233 -2.82 0.80 0.06
CA LYS A 233 -3.94 1.75 0.03
C LYS A 233 -3.60 2.90 -0.89
N LEU A 234 -4.57 3.33 -1.69
CA LEU A 234 -4.48 4.52 -2.53
C LEU A 234 -5.50 5.55 -2.04
N LEU A 235 -5.02 6.59 -1.39
CA LEU A 235 -5.79 7.77 -1.02
C LEU A 235 -5.75 8.75 -2.19
N VAL A 236 -6.92 9.22 -2.64
CA VAL A 236 -7.07 10.21 -3.72
C VAL A 236 -7.92 11.35 -3.21
N ILE A 237 -7.40 12.57 -3.30
CA ILE A 237 -8.11 13.81 -2.96
C ILE A 237 -8.24 14.62 -4.25
N ASN A 238 -9.46 14.84 -4.71
CA ASN A 238 -9.78 15.58 -5.93
C ASN A 238 -11.06 16.42 -5.79
N ASN A 239 -11.59 16.96 -6.86
CA ASN A 239 -12.80 17.79 -6.84
C ASN A 239 -14.09 17.01 -6.51
N ASN A 240 -14.07 15.67 -6.57
CA ASN A 240 -15.22 14.81 -6.23
C ASN A 240 -15.24 14.38 -4.77
N GLY A 241 -14.22 14.78 -3.98
CA GLY A 241 -14.04 14.41 -2.59
C GLY A 241 -12.78 13.57 -2.37
N THR A 242 -12.71 12.94 -1.21
CA THR A 242 -11.60 12.06 -0.83
C THR A 242 -12.02 10.59 -0.92
N HIS A 243 -11.19 9.79 -1.54
CA HIS A 243 -11.44 8.38 -1.82
C HIS A 243 -10.27 7.51 -1.33
N ILE A 244 -10.57 6.28 -0.93
CA ILE A 244 -9.55 5.24 -0.69
C ILE A 244 -9.90 4.01 -1.53
N ASP A 245 -8.94 3.55 -2.36
CA ASP A 245 -9.14 2.44 -3.31
C ASP A 245 -10.40 2.63 -4.18
N GLY A 246 -10.70 3.87 -4.60
CA GLY A 246 -11.88 4.22 -5.39
C GLY A 246 -13.18 4.40 -4.59
N LEU A 247 -13.22 4.04 -3.30
CA LEU A 247 -14.39 4.25 -2.45
C LEU A 247 -14.34 5.63 -1.78
N LYS A 248 -15.39 6.42 -1.92
CA LYS A 248 -15.50 7.73 -1.28
C LYS A 248 -15.57 7.57 0.24
N ILE A 249 -14.66 8.23 0.95
CA ILE A 249 -14.56 8.21 2.42
C ILE A 249 -14.86 9.57 3.05
N SER A 250 -14.85 10.65 2.25
CA SER A 250 -15.12 12.01 2.73
C SER A 250 -15.55 12.92 1.59
N ASP A 251 -16.33 13.95 1.90
CA ASP A 251 -16.71 15.01 0.97
C ASP A 251 -15.65 16.12 0.85
N VAL A 252 -14.55 16.04 1.61
CA VAL A 252 -13.45 17.01 1.53
C VAL A 252 -12.79 16.92 0.17
N THR A 253 -12.83 18.03 -0.57
CA THR A 253 -12.27 18.16 -1.90
C THR A 253 -10.89 18.80 -1.88
N ILE A 254 -10.19 18.76 -3.03
CA ILE A 254 -8.91 19.44 -3.19
C ILE A 254 -9.07 20.96 -3.09
N ASP A 255 -10.18 21.51 -3.57
CA ASP A 255 -10.48 22.94 -3.49
C ASP A 255 -10.68 23.42 -2.04
N ASP A 256 -11.27 22.58 -1.19
CA ASP A 256 -11.40 22.85 0.25
C ASP A 256 -10.07 23.03 0.98
N LEU A 257 -8.98 22.52 0.42
CA LEU A 257 -7.65 22.59 1.01
C LEU A 257 -6.88 23.86 0.59
N ASN A 258 -7.35 24.57 -0.44
CA ASN A 258 -6.76 25.81 -0.97
C ASN A 258 -5.25 25.70 -1.22
N LEU A 259 -4.83 24.66 -1.95
CA LEU A 259 -3.43 24.34 -2.19
C LEU A 259 -2.96 24.87 -3.55
N ASP A 260 -1.75 25.42 -3.56
CA ASP A 260 -1.07 25.90 -4.75
C ASP A 260 0.41 25.48 -4.79
N SER A 261 1.16 25.98 -5.78
CA SER A 261 2.59 25.72 -5.94
C SER A 261 3.49 26.24 -4.80
N ARG A 262 2.98 27.06 -3.88
CA ARG A 262 3.71 27.59 -2.71
C ARG A 262 3.30 26.95 -1.41
N SER A 263 2.26 26.12 -1.43
CA SER A 263 1.73 25.46 -0.24
C SER A 263 2.71 24.43 0.28
N LYS A 264 2.95 24.45 1.59
CA LYS A 264 3.55 23.30 2.30
C LYS A 264 2.49 22.21 2.34
N LEU A 265 2.89 20.98 2.07
CA LEU A 265 2.02 19.82 2.12
C LEU A 265 2.47 18.90 3.27
N ARG A 266 1.67 18.81 4.33
CA ARG A 266 1.93 17.94 5.49
C ARG A 266 0.86 16.88 5.57
N PHE A 267 1.27 15.66 5.34
CA PHE A 267 0.40 14.48 5.37
C PHE A 267 0.57 13.74 6.70
N ARG A 268 -0.54 13.52 7.40
CA ARG A 268 -0.56 12.82 8.67
C ARG A 268 -1.37 11.53 8.57
N MET A 269 -0.83 10.46 9.15
CA MET A 269 -1.54 9.23 9.45
C MET A 269 -1.64 9.08 10.96
N GLU A 270 -2.86 8.92 11.47
CA GLU A 270 -3.14 8.95 12.91
C GLU A 270 -4.13 7.85 13.33
N VAL A 271 -3.84 7.20 14.45
CA VAL A 271 -4.81 6.42 15.22
C VAL A 271 -5.18 7.23 16.45
N LYS A 272 -6.37 7.82 16.43
CA LYS A 272 -6.85 8.69 17.51
C LYS A 272 -7.13 7.86 18.76
N LYS A 273 -6.87 8.45 19.95
CA LYS A 273 -7.10 7.78 21.24
C LYS A 273 -8.56 7.47 21.53
N ASP A 274 -9.47 8.20 20.90
CA ASP A 274 -10.92 8.16 21.02
C ASP A 274 -11.61 7.61 19.76
N ALA A 275 -10.84 6.97 18.87
CA ALA A 275 -11.40 6.22 17.75
C ALA A 275 -12.25 5.04 18.22
N ASN A 276 -13.19 4.59 17.39
CA ASN A 276 -13.99 3.41 17.72
C ASN A 276 -13.13 2.15 17.79
N HIS A 277 -12.10 2.08 16.93
CA HIS A 277 -11.13 0.98 16.90
C HIS A 277 -9.71 1.54 17.04
N VAL A 278 -9.13 1.37 18.23
CA VAL A 278 -7.73 1.74 18.50
C VAL A 278 -6.87 0.49 18.35
N GLY A 279 -6.64 0.10 17.13
CA GLY A 279 -5.90 -1.13 16.76
C GLY A 279 -4.50 -0.86 16.21
N GLY A 280 -3.94 0.33 16.39
CA GLY A 280 -2.59 0.67 15.95
C GLY A 280 -2.44 0.91 14.45
N LEU A 281 -1.22 1.26 14.07
CA LEU A 281 -0.81 1.47 12.69
C LEU A 281 0.59 0.92 12.48
N THR A 282 0.75 0.12 11.44
CA THR A 282 2.05 -0.24 10.86
C THR A 282 2.14 0.35 9.46
N ILE A 283 3.27 0.96 9.11
CA ILE A 283 3.60 1.47 7.78
C ILE A 283 4.81 0.70 7.27
N PHE A 284 4.66 0.06 6.12
CA PHE A 284 5.70 -0.73 5.46
C PHE A 284 6.36 0.09 4.35
N GLY A 285 7.68 0.03 4.29
CA GLY A 285 8.50 0.59 3.23
C GLY A 285 8.95 -0.47 2.23
N SER A 286 9.80 -0.07 1.30
CA SER A 286 10.16 -0.87 0.12
C SER A 286 10.84 -2.21 0.39
N THR A 287 11.37 -2.45 1.59
CA THR A 287 12.05 -3.68 1.99
C THR A 287 11.29 -4.50 3.02
N PHE A 288 10.03 -4.15 3.27
CA PHE A 288 9.09 -4.87 4.12
C PHE A 288 7.75 -5.06 3.41
N GLY A 289 6.94 -5.98 3.91
CA GLY A 289 5.59 -6.21 3.41
C GLY A 289 5.53 -6.91 2.06
N ASN A 290 4.52 -6.58 1.27
CA ASN A 290 4.21 -7.22 0.00
C ASN A 290 4.49 -6.33 -1.22
N TYR A 291 4.86 -5.05 -1.03
CA TYR A 291 5.03 -4.10 -2.12
C TYR A 291 6.39 -3.40 -2.01
N ALA A 292 7.20 -3.46 -3.09
CA ALA A 292 8.50 -2.80 -3.15
C ALA A 292 8.33 -1.28 -3.35
N GLN A 293 7.72 -0.62 -2.38
CA GLN A 293 7.55 0.84 -2.41
C GLN A 293 7.56 1.44 -1.01
N ASP A 294 7.96 2.68 -0.95
CA ASP A 294 7.73 3.57 0.19
C ASP A 294 6.39 4.31 0.04
N ILE A 295 6.18 5.41 0.74
CA ILE A 295 4.99 6.27 0.57
C ILE A 295 5.14 7.02 -0.76
N LYS A 296 4.35 6.63 -1.77
CA LYS A 296 4.35 7.29 -3.09
C LYS A 296 3.33 8.41 -3.10
N VAL A 297 3.73 9.55 -3.63
CA VAL A 297 2.87 10.72 -3.78
C VAL A 297 2.91 11.21 -5.22
N SER A 298 1.72 11.44 -5.79
CA SER A 298 1.54 12.07 -7.11
C SER A 298 0.70 13.33 -6.93
N ILE A 299 1.22 14.48 -7.35
CA ILE A 299 0.54 15.78 -7.33
C ILE A 299 0.21 16.16 -8.77
N HIS A 300 -1.07 16.15 -9.08
CA HIS A 300 -1.59 16.63 -10.36
C HIS A 300 -1.87 18.12 -10.27
N TYR A 301 -1.53 18.87 -11.31
CA TYR A 301 -1.71 20.32 -11.34
C TYR A 301 -2.14 20.82 -12.70
N ALA A 302 -2.90 21.92 -12.73
CA ALA A 302 -3.28 22.64 -13.94
C ALA A 302 -2.44 23.91 -14.09
N ARG A 303 -2.12 24.27 -15.33
CA ARG A 303 -1.54 25.56 -15.68
C ARG A 303 -2.67 26.55 -16.06
N PRO A 304 -2.48 27.85 -15.88
CA PRO A 304 -3.50 28.85 -16.32
C PRO A 304 -3.88 28.74 -17.80
N GLU A 305 -2.95 28.28 -18.63
CA GLU A 305 -3.17 28.06 -20.08
C GLU A 305 -4.07 26.86 -20.36
N ASP A 306 -4.07 25.87 -19.49
CA ASP A 306 -4.87 24.65 -19.63
C ASP A 306 -6.36 24.89 -19.34
N GLU A 307 -6.68 25.90 -18.48
CA GLU A 307 -8.06 26.35 -18.18
C GLU A 307 -8.69 27.14 -19.29
N ALA A 308 -7.90 27.74 -20.20
CA ALA A 308 -8.40 28.55 -21.30
C ALA A 308 -8.85 27.74 -22.54
N THR A 309 -8.58 26.44 -22.55
CA THR A 309 -8.87 25.50 -23.66
C THR A 309 -9.90 24.42 -23.32
N ALA A 310 -10.42 24.38 -22.09
CA ALA A 310 -11.47 23.49 -21.62
C ALA A 310 -12.82 24.21 -21.58
#